data_8c65ba4a0b2caf825eee1f6156ab3806
#
_entry.id   8c65ba4a0b2caf825eee1f6156ab3806
#
_cell.length_a   1.000
_cell.length_b   1.000
_cell.length_c   1.000
_cell.angle_alpha   90.00
_cell.angle_beta   90.00
_cell.angle_gamma   90.00
#
_symmetry.space_group_name_H-M   'P 1'
#
loop_
_entity.id
_entity.type
_entity.pdbx_description
1 polymer ?
#
loop_
_entity_poly.entity_id
_entity_poly.type
_entity_poly.pdbx_seq_one_letter_code
_entity_poly.pdbx_strand_id
1 'polypeptide(L)'
;RDDLPDQVLSSYINAVQEKLKKRGWGSDNKVLMITHRMLARHQNYPNLFDALGDHFREQDDIHFVFFRDRIEPLYNALVLNDTKLMFDALGAGRRPIETKKQKKQWQAVKRGLEIARQGTIYDVLKAAYDSRLIPIQPEIERLKKLYEAEEPQEYHKTTLARFYAIQYEEVVRAINFFKVDGMYSTDHGVKGEEYDNVLLVMGRGWNLYKFEDILWKEESQLAGNDLKAYIRNRNLFYVCCSRPRKRLAILITVPISDQFRNYLNRVFGTQNVIEYTRFIKW
;
A
#
# COMPACT_ATOMS: atom_id res chain seq x y z
N ARG A 1 -12.46 13.70 15.66
CA ARG A 1 -13.02 13.08 14.43
C ARG A 1 -12.60 11.65 14.42
N ASP A 2 -13.57 10.77 14.51
CA ASP A 2 -13.48 9.42 15.06
C ASP A 2 -13.09 8.37 14.01
N ASP A 3 -11.93 8.53 13.39
CA ASP A 3 -11.33 7.43 12.64
C ASP A 3 -10.74 6.44 13.65
N LEU A 4 -11.03 5.16 13.48
CA LEU A 4 -10.38 4.13 14.29
C LEU A 4 -8.87 4.23 14.12
N PRO A 5 -8.10 4.13 15.21
CA PRO A 5 -6.64 4.03 15.12
C PRO A 5 -6.25 2.88 14.14
N ASP A 6 -5.18 3.07 13.38
CA ASP A 6 -4.78 2.13 12.33
C ASP A 6 -4.58 0.69 12.83
N GLN A 7 -4.05 0.52 14.03
CA GLN A 7 -3.90 -0.79 14.67
C GLN A 7 -5.26 -1.45 14.96
N VAL A 8 -6.25 -0.66 15.37
CA VAL A 8 -7.61 -1.14 15.63
C VAL A 8 -8.30 -1.54 14.33
N LEU A 9 -8.17 -0.73 13.28
CA LEU A 9 -8.69 -1.04 11.95
C LEU A 9 -8.11 -2.36 11.43
N SER A 10 -6.80 -2.53 11.50
CA SER A 10 -6.12 -3.75 11.07
C SER A 10 -6.59 -4.97 11.87
N SER A 11 -6.80 -4.83 13.18
CA SER A 11 -7.31 -5.91 14.01
C SER A 11 -8.73 -6.34 13.62
N TYR A 12 -9.61 -5.38 13.29
CA TYR A 12 -10.96 -5.68 12.81
C TYR A 12 -10.96 -6.40 11.46
N ILE A 13 -10.14 -5.94 10.51
CA ILE A 13 -10.03 -6.59 9.20
C ILE A 13 -9.55 -8.03 9.36
N ASN A 14 -8.46 -8.23 10.11
CA ASN A 14 -7.89 -9.56 10.35
C ASN A 14 -8.90 -10.50 11.04
N ALA A 15 -9.61 -10.02 12.06
CA ALA A 15 -10.62 -10.81 12.76
C ALA A 15 -11.79 -11.22 11.83
N VAL A 16 -12.23 -10.31 10.95
CA VAL A 16 -13.27 -10.62 9.97
C VAL A 16 -12.76 -11.63 8.95
N GLN A 17 -11.55 -11.46 8.41
CA GLN A 17 -10.95 -12.41 7.47
C GLN A 17 -10.85 -13.81 8.07
N GLU A 18 -10.35 -13.96 9.30
CA GLU A 18 -10.27 -15.24 9.98
C GLU A 18 -11.66 -15.87 10.20
N LYS A 19 -12.68 -15.05 10.50
CA LYS A 19 -14.03 -15.55 10.66
C LYS A 19 -14.64 -16.00 9.33
N LEU A 20 -14.43 -15.24 8.26
CA LEU A 20 -14.87 -15.61 6.91
C LEU A 20 -14.20 -16.90 6.45
N LYS A 21 -12.90 -17.06 6.70
CA LYS A 21 -12.15 -18.26 6.40
C LYS A 21 -12.74 -19.50 7.11
N LYS A 22 -13.08 -19.39 8.39
CA LYS A 22 -13.77 -20.45 9.15
C LYS A 22 -15.15 -20.77 8.58
N ARG A 23 -15.79 -19.85 7.85
CA ARG A 23 -17.08 -20.03 7.15
C ARG A 23 -16.94 -20.53 5.72
N GLY A 24 -15.79 -21.09 5.38
CA GLY A 24 -15.54 -21.70 4.07
C GLY A 24 -15.22 -20.71 2.94
N TRP A 25 -14.83 -19.49 3.28
CA TRP A 25 -14.15 -18.65 2.32
C TRP A 25 -12.73 -19.24 2.13
N GLY A 26 -12.44 -19.72 0.95
CA GLY A 26 -11.12 -20.31 0.62
C GLY A 26 -9.98 -19.29 0.70
N SER A 27 -8.86 -19.65 0.10
CA SER A 27 -7.68 -18.76 0.01
C SER A 27 -7.85 -17.64 -1.03
N ASP A 28 -8.79 -17.80 -1.96
CA ASP A 28 -9.06 -16.81 -3.02
C ASP A 28 -10.05 -15.74 -2.53
N ASN A 29 -9.54 -14.90 -1.63
CA ASN A 29 -10.29 -13.78 -1.06
C ASN A 29 -9.60 -12.48 -1.44
N LYS A 30 -10.34 -11.57 -2.08
CA LYS A 30 -9.87 -10.21 -2.34
C LYS A 30 -10.39 -9.25 -1.28
N VAL A 31 -9.51 -8.48 -0.68
CA VAL A 31 -9.89 -7.38 0.23
C VAL A 31 -9.79 -6.08 -0.53
N LEU A 32 -10.92 -5.42 -0.70
CA LEU A 32 -10.99 -4.12 -1.35
C LEU A 32 -11.06 -3.02 -0.29
N MET A 33 -10.17 -2.06 -0.40
CA MET A 33 -10.16 -0.85 0.43
C MET A 33 -10.40 0.37 -0.46
N ILE A 34 -11.25 1.28 0.00
CA ILE A 34 -11.72 2.41 -0.81
C ILE A 34 -10.59 3.36 -1.20
N THR A 35 -9.55 3.47 -0.39
CA THR A 35 -8.45 4.39 -0.67
C THR A 35 -7.09 3.72 -0.52
N HIS A 36 -6.15 4.15 -1.37
CA HIS A 36 -4.74 3.78 -1.22
C HIS A 36 -4.18 4.12 0.16
N ARG A 37 -4.67 5.18 0.79
CA ARG A 37 -4.23 5.58 2.14
C ARG A 37 -4.65 4.56 3.21
N MET A 38 -5.90 4.06 3.17
CA MET A 38 -6.34 2.98 4.07
C MET A 38 -5.50 1.72 3.86
N LEU A 39 -5.23 1.41 2.60
CA LEU A 39 -4.41 0.28 2.22
C LEU A 39 -2.97 0.43 2.73
N ALA A 40 -2.35 1.60 2.52
CA ALA A 40 -1.01 1.89 3.02
C ALA A 40 -0.90 1.76 4.54
N ARG A 41 -1.90 2.25 5.27
CA ARG A 41 -1.99 2.11 6.73
C ARG A 41 -2.12 0.65 7.16
N HIS A 42 -3.02 -0.10 6.51
CA HIS A 42 -3.21 -1.52 6.83
C HIS A 42 -1.96 -2.36 6.52
N GLN A 43 -1.25 -2.04 5.44
CA GLN A 43 -0.02 -2.72 5.01
C GLN A 43 1.24 -2.13 5.67
N ASN A 44 1.09 -1.20 6.61
CA ASN A 44 2.16 -0.58 7.40
C ASN A 44 3.25 0.13 6.57
N TYR A 45 2.83 0.96 5.57
CA TYR A 45 3.70 1.90 4.86
C TYR A 45 3.06 3.30 4.71
N PRO A 46 2.41 3.87 5.77
CA PRO A 46 1.66 5.11 5.65
C PRO A 46 2.55 6.33 5.40
N ASN A 47 3.75 6.37 6.01
CA ASN A 47 4.64 7.51 5.88
C ASN A 47 5.22 7.58 4.47
N LEU A 48 5.57 6.44 3.87
CA LEU A 48 6.01 6.36 2.49
C LEU A 48 4.90 6.82 1.53
N PHE A 49 3.67 6.37 1.74
CA PHE A 49 2.52 6.79 0.94
C PHE A 49 2.28 8.30 1.05
N ASP A 50 2.28 8.85 2.27
CA ASP A 50 2.06 10.28 2.50
C ASP A 50 3.19 11.16 1.91
N ALA A 51 4.42 10.66 1.87
CA ALA A 51 5.57 11.36 1.30
C ALA A 51 5.57 11.37 -0.23
N LEU A 52 5.18 10.29 -0.88
CA LEU A 52 5.20 10.13 -2.34
C LEU A 52 3.90 10.60 -3.01
N GLY A 53 2.76 10.60 -2.30
CA GLY A 53 1.48 11.09 -2.82
C GLY A 53 1.04 10.35 -4.09
N ASP A 54 0.78 11.11 -5.16
CA ASP A 54 0.32 10.55 -6.44
C ASP A 54 1.40 9.72 -7.14
N HIS A 55 2.69 10.06 -7.01
CA HIS A 55 3.81 9.28 -7.54
C HIS A 55 3.87 7.86 -6.97
N PHE A 56 3.34 7.65 -5.77
CA PHE A 56 3.21 6.30 -5.22
C PHE A 56 2.25 5.43 -6.04
N ARG A 57 1.12 6.00 -6.51
CA ARG A 57 0.15 5.27 -7.34
C ARG A 57 0.70 4.94 -8.72
N GLU A 58 1.41 5.88 -9.31
CA GLU A 58 2.03 5.75 -10.63
C GLU A 58 3.30 4.91 -10.57
N GLN A 59 3.84 4.68 -9.36
CA GLN A 59 5.10 3.95 -9.09
C GLN A 59 6.29 4.52 -9.86
N ASP A 60 6.31 5.83 -10.08
CA ASP A 60 7.27 6.55 -10.91
C ASP A 60 8.27 7.42 -10.12
N ASP A 61 8.13 7.51 -8.78
CA ASP A 61 9.13 8.20 -7.95
C ASP A 61 10.51 7.58 -8.12
N ILE A 62 11.49 8.42 -8.38
CA ILE A 62 12.86 8.01 -8.74
C ILE A 62 13.54 7.15 -7.65
N HIS A 63 13.32 7.47 -6.36
CA HIS A 63 13.88 6.70 -5.27
C HIS A 63 13.15 5.38 -5.11
N PHE A 64 11.81 5.40 -5.19
CA PHE A 64 11.02 4.17 -5.10
C PHE A 64 11.37 3.19 -6.22
N VAL A 65 11.49 3.68 -7.46
CA VAL A 65 11.95 2.90 -8.61
C VAL A 65 13.36 2.35 -8.37
N PHE A 66 14.28 3.17 -7.85
CA PHE A 66 15.64 2.72 -7.53
C PHE A 66 15.67 1.60 -6.49
N PHE A 67 14.88 1.71 -5.42
CA PHE A 67 14.79 0.67 -4.41
C PHE A 67 14.13 -0.60 -4.94
N ARG A 68 13.02 -0.45 -5.65
CA ARG A 68 12.25 -1.58 -6.20
C ARG A 68 13.01 -2.37 -7.26
N ASP A 69 13.65 -1.68 -8.18
CA ASP A 69 14.20 -2.29 -9.40
C ASP A 69 15.71 -2.57 -9.28
N ARG A 70 16.38 -1.99 -8.26
CA ARG A 70 17.81 -2.17 -8.09
C ARG A 70 18.21 -2.69 -6.72
N ILE A 71 17.87 -1.98 -5.63
CA ILE A 71 18.36 -2.33 -4.30
C ILE A 71 17.77 -3.64 -3.79
N GLU A 72 16.45 -3.82 -3.83
CA GLU A 72 15.82 -5.04 -3.33
C GLU A 72 16.16 -6.28 -4.16
N PRO A 73 16.16 -6.24 -5.51
CA PRO A 73 16.63 -7.35 -6.31
C PRO A 73 18.10 -7.68 -6.06
N LEU A 74 18.97 -6.67 -5.94
CA LEU A 74 20.39 -6.86 -5.64
C LEU A 74 20.59 -7.52 -4.27
N TYR A 75 19.93 -7.00 -3.23
CA TYR A 75 20.04 -7.59 -1.90
C TYR A 75 19.59 -9.05 -1.88
N ASN A 76 18.47 -9.36 -2.51
CA ASN A 76 17.96 -10.73 -2.61
C ASN A 76 18.95 -11.64 -3.36
N ALA A 77 19.53 -11.17 -4.47
CA ALA A 77 20.55 -11.91 -5.21
C ALA A 77 21.80 -12.19 -4.35
N LEU A 78 22.24 -11.19 -3.56
CA LEU A 78 23.38 -11.34 -2.64
C LEU A 78 23.07 -12.32 -1.48
N VAL A 79 21.83 -12.35 -0.99
CA VAL A 79 21.38 -13.32 0.01
C VAL A 79 21.42 -14.74 -0.55
N LEU A 80 20.92 -14.92 -1.77
CA LEU A 80 20.88 -16.21 -2.49
C LEU A 80 22.24 -16.64 -3.04
N ASN A 81 23.25 -15.76 -3.00
CA ASN A 81 24.56 -15.93 -3.66
C ASN A 81 24.41 -16.18 -5.18
N ASP A 82 23.40 -15.60 -5.81
CA ASP A 82 23.13 -15.70 -7.24
C ASP A 82 23.78 -14.54 -8.00
N THR A 83 24.93 -14.81 -8.63
CA THR A 83 25.68 -13.80 -9.37
C THR A 83 24.96 -13.33 -10.64
N LYS A 84 24.12 -14.17 -11.25
CA LYS A 84 23.33 -13.78 -12.42
C LYS A 84 22.31 -12.72 -12.02
N LEU A 85 21.47 -13.01 -11.05
CA LEU A 85 20.46 -12.07 -10.55
C LEU A 85 21.11 -10.77 -10.02
N MET A 86 22.30 -10.87 -9.43
CA MET A 86 23.05 -9.71 -8.97
C MET A 86 23.42 -8.77 -10.12
N PHE A 87 23.96 -9.26 -11.22
CA PHE A 87 24.32 -8.43 -12.37
C PHE A 87 23.09 -7.94 -13.14
N ASP A 88 22.05 -8.75 -13.22
CA ASP A 88 20.78 -8.34 -13.80
C ASP A 88 20.19 -7.13 -13.01
N ALA A 89 20.20 -7.19 -11.67
CA ALA A 89 19.80 -6.09 -10.82
C ALA A 89 20.65 -4.82 -10.97
N LEU A 90 21.94 -4.96 -11.26
CA LEU A 90 22.83 -3.82 -11.50
C LEU A 90 22.64 -3.18 -12.89
N GLY A 91 21.91 -3.85 -13.80
CA GLY A 91 21.81 -3.41 -15.19
C GLY A 91 23.15 -3.46 -15.93
N ALA A 92 24.09 -4.25 -15.43
CA ALA A 92 25.42 -4.42 -15.99
C ALA A 92 25.52 -5.78 -16.69
N GLY A 93 26.24 -5.85 -17.78
CA GLY A 93 26.58 -7.14 -18.39
C GLY A 93 27.31 -8.04 -17.38
N ARG A 94 27.07 -9.36 -17.47
CA ARG A 94 27.66 -10.33 -16.56
C ARG A 94 29.21 -10.20 -16.58
N ARG A 95 29.77 -9.95 -15.41
CA ARG A 95 31.20 -9.96 -15.17
C ARG A 95 31.52 -11.05 -14.15
N PRO A 96 32.37 -12.00 -14.41
CA PRO A 96 32.73 -13.02 -13.44
C PRO A 96 33.37 -12.38 -12.20
N ILE A 97 33.01 -12.84 -11.02
CA ILE A 97 33.70 -12.47 -9.78
C ILE A 97 34.88 -13.45 -9.63
N GLU A 98 36.03 -13.04 -10.12
CA GLU A 98 37.16 -13.94 -10.24
C GLU A 98 38.08 -13.92 -9.02
N THR A 99 38.17 -12.78 -8.33
CA THR A 99 39.15 -12.61 -7.27
C THR A 99 38.50 -12.67 -5.86
N LYS A 100 39.31 -13.13 -4.88
CA LYS A 100 38.97 -13.11 -3.47
C LYS A 100 38.63 -11.68 -2.98
N LYS A 101 39.32 -10.67 -3.57
CA LYS A 101 39.08 -9.25 -3.25
C LYS A 101 37.67 -8.84 -3.67
N GLN A 102 37.25 -9.16 -4.89
CA GLN A 102 35.88 -8.86 -5.37
C GLN A 102 34.80 -9.56 -4.52
N LYS A 103 35.01 -10.84 -4.16
CA LYS A 103 34.12 -11.57 -3.26
C LYS A 103 33.98 -10.87 -1.92
N LYS A 104 35.07 -10.41 -1.31
CA LYS A 104 35.04 -9.67 -0.05
C LYS A 104 34.31 -8.33 -0.19
N GLN A 105 34.49 -7.62 -1.31
CA GLN A 105 33.76 -6.36 -1.55
C GLN A 105 32.25 -6.58 -1.63
N TRP A 106 31.77 -7.58 -2.36
CA TRP A 106 30.35 -7.90 -2.44
C TRP A 106 29.78 -8.41 -1.11
N GLN A 107 30.55 -9.15 -0.33
CA GLN A 107 30.17 -9.51 1.04
C GLN A 107 30.04 -8.28 1.95
N ALA A 108 30.91 -7.28 1.79
CA ALA A 108 30.81 -6.02 2.52
C ALA A 108 29.55 -5.24 2.10
N VAL A 109 29.24 -5.18 0.80
CA VAL A 109 27.99 -4.58 0.30
C VAL A 109 26.77 -5.28 0.90
N LYS A 110 26.74 -6.62 0.88
CA LYS A 110 25.65 -7.39 1.49
C LYS A 110 25.43 -7.00 2.96
N ARG A 111 26.49 -7.02 3.77
CA ARG A 111 26.42 -6.66 5.20
C ARG A 111 26.01 -5.21 5.39
N GLY A 112 26.54 -4.29 4.58
CA GLY A 112 26.17 -2.87 4.63
C GLY A 112 24.68 -2.65 4.36
N LEU A 113 24.15 -3.27 3.32
CA LEU A 113 22.71 -3.21 2.99
C LEU A 113 21.86 -3.90 4.08
N GLU A 114 22.31 -5.04 4.61
CA GLU A 114 21.58 -5.77 5.67
C GLU A 114 21.37 -4.91 6.92
N ILE A 115 22.41 -4.19 7.35
CA ILE A 115 22.36 -3.25 8.47
C ILE A 115 21.52 -2.03 8.11
N ALA A 116 21.76 -1.41 6.97
CA ALA A 116 21.08 -0.19 6.55
C ALA A 116 19.57 -0.38 6.36
N ARG A 117 19.13 -1.57 5.93
CA ARG A 117 17.70 -1.91 5.76
C ARG A 117 16.92 -1.98 7.08
N GLN A 118 17.60 -2.02 8.23
CA GLN A 118 16.99 -1.90 9.56
C GLN A 118 16.82 -0.43 9.99
N GLY A 119 17.38 0.50 9.25
CA GLY A 119 17.33 1.94 9.48
C GLY A 119 16.36 2.64 8.53
N THR A 120 16.74 3.83 8.12
CA THR A 120 15.95 4.73 7.30
C THR A 120 16.22 4.57 5.80
N ILE A 121 15.40 5.21 4.98
CA ILE A 121 15.65 5.36 3.53
C ILE A 121 17.04 5.96 3.26
N TYR A 122 17.44 6.97 4.06
CA TYR A 122 18.75 7.57 3.92
C TYR A 122 19.89 6.60 4.21
N ASP A 123 19.76 5.74 5.22
CA ASP A 123 20.79 4.77 5.57
C ASP A 123 21.07 3.80 4.41
N VAL A 124 20.00 3.32 3.75
CA VAL A 124 20.13 2.44 2.58
C VAL A 124 20.73 3.17 1.38
N LEU A 125 20.30 4.41 1.12
CA LEU A 125 20.85 5.23 0.05
C LEU A 125 22.34 5.51 0.30
N LYS A 126 22.71 5.81 1.53
CA LYS A 126 24.09 6.03 1.96
C LYS A 126 24.95 4.77 1.80
N ALA A 127 24.47 3.62 2.25
CA ALA A 127 25.15 2.34 2.10
C ALA A 127 25.38 1.99 0.61
N ALA A 128 24.38 2.23 -0.24
CA ALA A 128 24.52 2.03 -1.68
C ALA A 128 25.58 2.96 -2.28
N TYR A 129 25.56 4.24 -1.92
CA TYR A 129 26.53 5.24 -2.38
C TYR A 129 27.95 4.93 -1.93
N ASP A 130 28.14 4.65 -0.65
CA ASP A 130 29.47 4.38 -0.06
C ASP A 130 30.10 3.10 -0.62
N SER A 131 29.30 2.16 -1.09
CA SER A 131 29.77 0.91 -1.71
C SER A 131 30.59 1.14 -2.98
N ARG A 132 30.30 2.20 -3.73
CA ARG A 132 30.85 2.52 -5.07
C ARG A 132 30.69 1.39 -6.11
N LEU A 133 29.91 0.37 -5.79
CA LEU A 133 29.66 -0.79 -6.66
C LEU A 133 28.23 -0.80 -7.22
N ILE A 134 27.34 -0.03 -6.61
CA ILE A 134 25.94 0.08 -7.02
C ILE A 134 25.80 1.35 -7.85
N PRO A 135 25.41 1.25 -9.13
CA PRO A 135 25.15 2.43 -9.96
C PRO A 135 23.95 3.22 -9.42
N ILE A 136 24.16 4.48 -9.12
CA ILE A 136 23.11 5.40 -8.65
C ILE A 136 22.84 6.40 -9.78
N GLN A 137 21.57 6.73 -9.98
CA GLN A 137 21.17 7.71 -10.98
C GLN A 137 21.66 9.11 -10.58
N PRO A 138 22.14 9.95 -11.52
CA PRO A 138 22.66 11.28 -11.22
C PRO A 138 21.70 12.17 -10.45
N GLU A 139 20.42 12.04 -10.71
CA GLU A 139 19.36 12.81 -10.01
C GLU A 139 19.25 12.42 -8.52
N ILE A 140 19.34 11.14 -8.20
CA ILE A 140 19.36 10.67 -6.80
C ILE A 140 20.61 11.16 -6.09
N GLU A 141 21.77 11.14 -6.77
CA GLU A 141 23.01 11.69 -6.22
C GLU A 141 22.89 13.20 -5.96
N ARG A 142 22.25 13.92 -6.88
CA ARG A 142 21.99 15.36 -6.74
C ARG A 142 21.11 15.65 -5.51
N LEU A 143 20.01 14.91 -5.36
CA LEU A 143 19.09 15.06 -4.23
C LEU A 143 19.76 14.71 -2.89
N LYS A 144 20.60 13.65 -2.88
CA LYS A 144 21.37 13.29 -1.70
C LYS A 144 22.35 14.41 -1.30
N LYS A 145 23.11 14.97 -2.27
CA LYS A 145 24.01 16.11 -2.01
C LYS A 145 23.27 17.34 -1.52
N LEU A 146 22.08 17.60 -2.08
CA LEU A 146 21.22 18.71 -1.62
C LEU A 146 20.77 18.51 -0.17
N TYR A 147 20.44 17.30 0.22
CA TYR A 147 20.08 16.97 1.61
C TYR A 147 21.24 17.15 2.58
N GLU A 148 22.46 16.78 2.15
CA GLU A 148 23.69 16.85 2.97
C GLU A 148 24.34 18.24 3.00
N ALA A 149 23.90 19.19 2.17
CA ALA A 149 24.46 20.54 2.12
C ALA A 149 24.21 21.32 3.43
N GLU A 150 25.21 22.11 3.85
CA GLU A 150 25.13 22.92 5.09
C GLU A 150 24.16 24.10 4.96
N GLU A 151 24.00 24.68 3.77
CA GLU A 151 23.06 25.77 3.47
C GLU A 151 21.94 25.31 2.55
N PRO A 152 20.77 24.97 3.06
CA PRO A 152 19.68 24.48 2.22
C PRO A 152 18.66 25.54 1.87
N GLN A 153 18.09 25.42 0.68
CA GLN A 153 16.77 26.01 0.40
C GLN A 153 15.73 25.29 1.26
N GLU A 154 15.18 26.01 2.22
CA GLU A 154 14.41 25.51 3.36
C GLU A 154 13.28 24.51 3.00
N TYR A 155 12.59 24.74 1.88
CA TYR A 155 11.48 23.91 1.44
C TYR A 155 11.90 22.50 0.97
N HIS A 156 12.90 22.41 0.12
CA HIS A 156 13.36 21.10 -0.42
C HIS A 156 14.02 20.24 0.67
N LYS A 157 14.74 20.85 1.61
CA LYS A 157 15.38 20.14 2.71
C LYS A 157 14.34 19.50 3.63
N THR A 158 13.27 20.23 3.96
CA THR A 158 12.22 19.70 4.84
C THR A 158 11.51 18.50 4.22
N THR A 159 11.21 18.55 2.92
CA THR A 159 10.54 17.45 2.21
C THR A 159 11.47 16.24 2.09
N LEU A 160 12.71 16.42 1.65
CA LEU A 160 13.70 15.35 1.57
C LEU A 160 14.04 14.77 2.96
N ALA A 161 14.14 15.63 3.99
CA ALA A 161 14.41 15.16 5.36
C ALA A 161 13.28 14.25 5.87
N ARG A 162 12.02 14.62 5.62
CA ARG A 162 10.87 13.76 5.97
C ARG A 162 10.91 12.43 5.24
N PHE A 163 11.14 12.46 3.93
CA PHE A 163 11.23 11.24 3.12
C PHE A 163 12.40 10.35 3.55
N TYR A 164 13.60 10.93 3.71
CA TYR A 164 14.79 10.18 4.09
C TYR A 164 14.77 9.64 5.53
N ALA A 165 13.97 10.22 6.40
CA ALA A 165 13.77 9.73 7.77
C ALA A 165 12.78 8.54 7.87
N ILE A 166 12.07 8.18 6.79
CA ILE A 166 11.13 7.06 6.80
C ILE A 166 11.89 5.75 7.00
N GLN A 167 11.35 4.86 7.82
CA GLN A 167 11.91 3.53 8.02
C GLN A 167 11.91 2.75 6.70
N TYR A 168 13.03 2.19 6.32
CA TYR A 168 13.17 1.49 5.05
C TYR A 168 12.27 0.25 4.94
N GLU A 169 11.85 -0.30 6.06
CA GLU A 169 10.89 -1.39 6.11
C GLU A 169 9.56 -1.03 5.41
N GLU A 170 9.14 0.24 5.43
CA GLU A 170 7.95 0.70 4.69
C GLU A 170 8.13 0.55 3.18
N VAL A 171 9.34 0.83 2.66
CA VAL A 171 9.68 0.62 1.25
C VAL A 171 9.58 -0.87 0.89
N VAL A 172 10.14 -1.74 1.74
CA VAL A 172 10.09 -3.20 1.53
C VAL A 172 8.65 -3.70 1.50
N ARG A 173 7.83 -3.24 2.43
CA ARG A 173 6.40 -3.61 2.49
C ARG A 173 5.64 -3.13 1.26
N ALA A 174 5.87 -1.90 0.83
CA ALA A 174 5.25 -1.34 -0.37
C ALA A 174 5.67 -2.12 -1.63
N ILE A 175 6.96 -2.42 -1.79
CA ILE A 175 7.47 -3.22 -2.92
C ILE A 175 6.84 -4.61 -2.94
N ASN A 176 6.75 -5.26 -1.79
CA ASN A 176 6.13 -6.58 -1.68
C ASN A 176 4.63 -6.51 -1.99
N PHE A 177 3.95 -5.46 -1.57
CA PHE A 177 2.55 -5.23 -1.92
C PHE A 177 2.34 -5.15 -3.44
N PHE A 178 3.18 -4.41 -4.16
CA PHE A 178 3.07 -4.29 -5.62
C PHE A 178 3.51 -5.54 -6.40
N LYS A 179 4.36 -6.40 -5.82
CA LYS A 179 4.83 -7.62 -6.48
C LYS A 179 3.81 -8.77 -6.46
N VAL A 180 2.89 -8.73 -5.52
CA VAL A 180 1.92 -9.80 -5.34
C VAL A 180 0.65 -9.39 -6.09
N ASP A 181 0.07 -10.30 -6.89
CA ASP A 181 -1.36 -10.31 -7.23
C ASP A 181 -2.12 -10.48 -5.92
N GLY A 182 -2.08 -9.39 -5.13
CA GLY A 182 -2.26 -9.45 -3.70
C GLY A 182 -3.71 -9.62 -3.33
N MET A 183 -3.91 -10.27 -2.19
CA MET A 183 -5.18 -10.32 -1.47
C MET A 183 -5.83 -8.93 -1.30
N TYR A 184 -5.03 -7.86 -1.31
CA TYR A 184 -5.47 -6.47 -1.11
C TYR A 184 -5.42 -5.66 -2.40
N SER A 185 -6.41 -4.82 -2.64
CA SER A 185 -6.43 -3.87 -3.75
C SER A 185 -7.29 -2.66 -3.42
N THR A 186 -7.20 -1.63 -4.26
CA THR A 186 -8.17 -0.54 -4.23
C THR A 186 -9.25 -0.79 -5.27
N ASP A 187 -10.37 -0.10 -5.12
CA ASP A 187 -11.50 -0.09 -6.04
C ASP A 187 -11.12 0.24 -7.49
N HIS A 188 -10.19 1.19 -7.66
CA HIS A 188 -9.70 1.55 -9.00
C HIS A 188 -8.77 0.49 -9.61
N GLY A 189 -8.05 -0.26 -8.77
CA GLY A 189 -7.13 -1.32 -9.20
C GLY A 189 -7.81 -2.59 -9.69
N VAL A 190 -9.12 -2.74 -9.45
CA VAL A 190 -9.87 -3.98 -9.81
C VAL A 190 -10.88 -3.77 -10.93
N LYS A 191 -10.79 -2.68 -11.68
CA LYS A 191 -11.67 -2.47 -12.84
C LYS A 191 -11.47 -3.57 -13.88
N GLY A 192 -12.54 -4.31 -14.18
CA GLY A 192 -12.51 -5.40 -15.14
C GLY A 192 -12.10 -6.76 -14.58
N GLU A 193 -11.64 -6.83 -13.33
CA GLU A 193 -11.31 -8.08 -12.66
C GLU A 193 -12.48 -8.62 -11.84
N GLU A 194 -12.55 -9.93 -11.68
CA GLU A 194 -13.55 -10.63 -10.87
C GLU A 194 -12.86 -11.63 -9.93
N TYR A 195 -13.42 -11.79 -8.75
CA TYR A 195 -12.88 -12.66 -7.70
C TYR A 195 -13.97 -13.56 -7.14
N ASP A 196 -13.61 -14.74 -6.69
CA ASP A 196 -14.61 -15.64 -6.08
C ASP A 196 -15.24 -15.01 -4.84
N ASN A 197 -14.42 -14.45 -3.96
CA ASN A 197 -14.89 -13.84 -2.73
C ASN A 197 -14.28 -12.44 -2.53
N VAL A 198 -15.09 -11.48 -2.11
CA VAL A 198 -14.64 -10.10 -1.86
C VAL A 198 -15.06 -9.66 -0.45
N LEU A 199 -14.08 -9.19 0.31
CA LEU A 199 -14.30 -8.40 1.52
C LEU A 199 -14.09 -6.92 1.19
N LEU A 200 -15.17 -6.16 1.11
CA LEU A 200 -15.11 -4.71 0.94
C LEU A 200 -14.99 -4.05 2.32
N VAL A 201 -13.95 -3.26 2.54
CA VAL A 201 -13.76 -2.48 3.76
C VAL A 201 -14.13 -1.03 3.49
N MET A 202 -15.18 -0.57 4.15
CA MET A 202 -15.69 0.79 4.06
C MET A 202 -15.46 1.51 5.39
N GLY A 203 -14.87 2.69 5.32
CA GLY A 203 -14.63 3.55 6.46
C GLY A 203 -14.51 4.99 6.02
N ARG A 204 -14.17 5.90 6.92
CA ARG A 204 -13.77 7.26 6.53
C ARG A 204 -12.49 7.19 5.72
N GLY A 205 -12.66 6.96 4.42
CA GLY A 205 -11.66 7.30 3.43
C GLY A 205 -11.93 8.74 3.00
N TRP A 206 -10.96 9.42 2.55
CA TRP A 206 -10.94 10.77 2.00
C TRP A 206 -12.31 11.48 1.86
N ASN A 207 -12.32 12.82 1.97
CA ASN A 207 -13.50 13.71 1.95
C ASN A 207 -14.49 13.52 0.77
N LEU A 208 -14.14 12.73 -0.24
CA LEU A 208 -14.93 12.51 -1.44
C LEU A 208 -15.93 11.34 -1.33
N TYR A 209 -15.68 10.36 -0.45
CA TYR A 209 -16.48 9.15 -0.33
C TYR A 209 -17.13 9.06 1.06
N LYS A 210 -18.41 9.39 1.11
CA LYS A 210 -19.26 9.41 2.31
C LYS A 210 -20.47 8.51 2.06
N PHE A 211 -20.22 7.22 1.92
CA PHE A 211 -21.27 6.25 1.57
C PHE A 211 -22.41 6.26 2.56
N GLU A 212 -22.10 6.35 3.86
CA GLU A 212 -23.04 6.40 4.97
C GLU A 212 -23.95 7.63 4.98
N ASP A 213 -23.46 8.73 4.41
CA ASP A 213 -24.21 10.00 4.37
C ASP A 213 -25.07 10.13 3.11
N ILE A 214 -24.78 9.37 2.05
CA ILE A 214 -25.30 9.71 0.72
C ILE A 214 -26.05 8.56 0.02
N LEU A 215 -25.66 7.28 0.19
CA LEU A 215 -26.24 6.19 -0.59
C LEU A 215 -27.71 5.88 -0.27
N TRP A 216 -28.21 6.29 0.88
CA TRP A 216 -29.61 6.11 1.27
C TRP A 216 -30.55 7.18 0.73
N LYS A 217 -30.01 8.28 0.18
CA LYS A 217 -30.79 9.39 -0.39
C LYS A 217 -31.41 8.99 -1.73
N GLU A 218 -32.55 9.59 -2.05
CA GLU A 218 -33.21 9.40 -3.34
C GLU A 218 -32.58 10.32 -4.40
N GLU A 219 -32.11 9.73 -5.48
CA GLU A 219 -31.42 10.44 -6.57
C GLU A 219 -32.29 11.57 -7.15
N SER A 220 -33.60 11.36 -7.25
CA SER A 220 -34.56 12.33 -7.78
C SER A 220 -34.67 13.62 -6.96
N GLN A 221 -34.25 13.58 -5.70
CA GLN A 221 -34.30 14.74 -4.77
C GLN A 221 -32.95 15.48 -4.69
N LEU A 222 -31.92 15.01 -5.42
CA LEU A 222 -30.59 15.56 -5.37
C LEU A 222 -30.31 16.46 -6.57
N ALA A 223 -29.59 17.56 -6.34
CA ALA A 223 -29.18 18.49 -7.38
C ALA A 223 -27.74 18.98 -7.18
N GLY A 224 -27.14 19.56 -8.21
CA GLY A 224 -25.85 20.21 -8.13
C GLY A 224 -24.72 19.30 -7.61
N ASN A 225 -24.01 19.74 -6.59
CA ASN A 225 -22.88 19.03 -6.01
C ASN A 225 -23.29 17.74 -5.27
N ASP A 226 -24.48 17.73 -4.67
CA ASP A 226 -24.98 16.54 -3.95
C ASP A 226 -25.30 15.41 -4.92
N LEU A 227 -25.90 15.71 -6.08
CA LEU A 227 -26.12 14.72 -7.14
C LEU A 227 -24.79 14.17 -7.68
N LYS A 228 -23.81 15.04 -7.95
CA LYS A 228 -22.47 14.60 -8.39
C LYS A 228 -21.80 13.69 -7.35
N ALA A 229 -21.90 14.05 -6.09
CA ALA A 229 -21.37 13.25 -4.99
C ALA A 229 -22.10 11.90 -4.88
N TYR A 230 -23.43 11.86 -4.99
CA TYR A 230 -24.22 10.64 -5.00
C TYR A 230 -23.82 9.72 -6.14
N ILE A 231 -23.77 10.21 -7.38
CA ILE A 231 -23.41 9.41 -8.56
C ILE A 231 -22.01 8.82 -8.39
N ARG A 232 -21.04 9.62 -7.92
CA ARG A 232 -19.67 9.15 -7.68
C ARG A 232 -19.63 8.04 -6.63
N ASN A 233 -20.28 8.20 -5.50
CA ASN A 233 -20.32 7.21 -4.43
C ASN A 233 -21.06 5.94 -4.86
N ARG A 234 -22.22 6.07 -5.50
CA ARG A 234 -23.01 4.95 -6.02
C ARG A 234 -22.21 4.13 -7.03
N ASN A 235 -21.57 4.79 -7.98
CA ASN A 235 -20.80 4.10 -9.02
C ASN A 235 -19.62 3.32 -8.41
N LEU A 236 -18.93 3.90 -7.44
CA LEU A 236 -17.83 3.23 -6.76
C LEU A 236 -18.34 2.03 -5.96
N PHE A 237 -19.39 2.21 -5.17
CA PHE A 237 -20.02 1.14 -4.42
C PHE A 237 -20.47 -0.01 -5.33
N TYR A 238 -21.09 0.33 -6.46
CA TYR A 238 -21.47 -0.65 -7.48
C TYR A 238 -20.26 -1.42 -8.02
N VAL A 239 -19.19 -0.72 -8.40
CA VAL A 239 -17.96 -1.37 -8.88
C VAL A 239 -17.44 -2.37 -7.85
N CYS A 240 -17.33 -1.99 -6.58
CA CYS A 240 -16.85 -2.87 -5.53
C CYS A 240 -17.76 -4.08 -5.31
N CYS A 241 -19.07 -3.85 -5.27
CA CYS A 241 -20.06 -4.91 -5.04
C CYS A 241 -20.26 -5.85 -6.23
N SER A 242 -19.86 -5.45 -7.44
CA SER A 242 -19.97 -6.26 -8.65
C SER A 242 -18.72 -7.10 -8.95
N ARG A 243 -17.68 -7.05 -8.12
CA ARG A 243 -16.44 -7.83 -8.31
C ARG A 243 -16.54 -9.29 -7.84
N PRO A 244 -17.30 -9.64 -6.79
CA PRO A 244 -17.41 -11.04 -6.38
C PRO A 244 -18.24 -11.88 -7.33
N ARG A 245 -17.72 -13.06 -7.70
CA ARG A 245 -18.45 -14.10 -8.44
C ARG A 245 -19.34 -14.95 -7.53
N LYS A 246 -18.94 -15.13 -6.26
CA LYS A 246 -19.63 -16.04 -5.32
C LYS A 246 -20.11 -15.36 -4.05
N ARG A 247 -19.26 -14.61 -3.37
CA ARG A 247 -19.55 -14.10 -2.03
C ARG A 247 -19.04 -12.67 -1.83
N LEU A 248 -19.88 -11.82 -1.23
CA LEU A 248 -19.54 -10.48 -0.80
C LEU A 248 -19.72 -10.38 0.71
N ALA A 249 -18.72 -9.82 1.39
CA ALA A 249 -18.85 -9.28 2.73
C ALA A 249 -18.47 -7.81 2.72
N ILE A 250 -19.17 -7.00 3.51
CA ILE A 250 -18.88 -5.57 3.65
C ILE A 250 -18.62 -5.30 5.13
N LEU A 251 -17.42 -4.83 5.44
CA LEU A 251 -17.04 -4.37 6.77
C LEU A 251 -17.11 -2.84 6.79
N ILE A 252 -18.04 -2.30 7.56
CA ILE A 252 -18.19 -0.85 7.77
C ILE A 252 -17.53 -0.50 9.10
N THR A 253 -16.51 0.36 9.06
CA THR A 253 -15.65 0.70 10.20
C THR A 253 -15.94 2.05 10.82
N VAL A 254 -17.04 2.68 10.41
CA VAL A 254 -17.54 3.96 10.95
C VAL A 254 -18.95 3.77 11.51
N PRO A 255 -19.37 4.59 12.47
CA PRO A 255 -20.76 4.62 12.91
C PRO A 255 -21.70 4.92 11.73
N ILE A 256 -22.80 4.21 11.65
CA ILE A 256 -23.82 4.40 10.61
C ILE A 256 -25.12 4.94 11.19
N SER A 257 -25.80 5.80 10.42
CA SER A 257 -27.12 6.31 10.77
C SER A 257 -28.20 5.24 10.60
N ASP A 258 -29.35 5.44 11.26
CA ASP A 258 -30.50 4.55 11.09
C ASP A 258 -31.01 4.55 9.64
N GLN A 259 -30.94 5.69 8.94
CA GLN A 259 -31.29 5.79 7.52
C GLN A 259 -30.38 4.89 6.66
N PHE A 260 -29.07 4.93 6.88
CA PHE A 260 -28.16 4.09 6.15
C PHE A 260 -28.30 2.61 6.52
N ARG A 261 -28.55 2.29 7.80
CA ARG A 261 -28.89 0.93 8.25
C ARG A 261 -30.14 0.40 7.55
N ASN A 262 -31.20 1.20 7.47
CA ASN A 262 -32.43 0.83 6.77
C ASN A 262 -32.19 0.62 5.27
N TYR A 263 -31.36 1.45 4.66
CA TYR A 263 -30.93 1.26 3.27
C TYR A 263 -30.23 -0.10 3.09
N LEU A 264 -29.24 -0.43 3.94
CA LEU A 264 -28.54 -1.72 3.87
C LEU A 264 -29.47 -2.90 4.09
N ASN A 265 -30.40 -2.81 5.04
CA ASN A 265 -31.42 -3.83 5.29
C ASN A 265 -32.31 -4.07 4.06
N ARG A 266 -32.66 -2.99 3.35
CA ARG A 266 -33.46 -3.08 2.12
C ARG A 266 -32.67 -3.72 0.97
N VAL A 267 -31.38 -3.37 0.82
CA VAL A 267 -30.55 -3.84 -0.29
C VAL A 267 -30.07 -5.27 -0.07
N PHE A 268 -29.64 -5.60 1.14
CA PHE A 268 -28.97 -6.89 1.42
C PHE A 268 -29.85 -7.85 2.24
N GLY A 269 -30.98 -7.41 2.77
CA GLY A 269 -31.81 -8.17 3.68
C GLY A 269 -31.37 -8.05 5.13
N THR A 270 -32.34 -7.89 6.05
CA THR A 270 -32.09 -7.64 7.48
C THR A 270 -31.24 -8.74 8.15
N GLN A 271 -31.39 -9.97 7.72
CA GLN A 271 -30.64 -11.11 8.24
C GLN A 271 -29.14 -11.06 7.89
N ASN A 272 -28.77 -10.30 6.86
CA ASN A 272 -27.38 -10.16 6.37
C ASN A 272 -26.68 -8.90 6.91
N VAL A 273 -27.41 -8.02 7.61
CA VAL A 273 -26.86 -6.82 8.27
C VAL A 273 -26.62 -7.13 9.75
N ILE A 274 -25.36 -7.39 10.09
CA ILE A 274 -24.97 -7.95 11.39
C ILE A 274 -24.02 -7.00 12.10
N GLU A 275 -24.26 -6.75 13.40
CA GLU A 275 -23.31 -6.02 14.23
C GLU A 275 -21.99 -6.77 14.35
N TYR A 276 -20.87 -6.05 14.25
CA TYR A 276 -19.53 -6.63 14.31
C TYR A 276 -19.32 -7.53 15.54
N THR A 277 -19.71 -7.06 16.72
CA THR A 277 -19.58 -7.80 17.97
C THR A 277 -20.34 -9.12 17.97
N ARG A 278 -21.51 -9.14 17.34
CA ARG A 278 -22.30 -10.36 17.14
C ARG A 278 -21.64 -11.27 16.10
N PHE A 279 -21.17 -10.71 14.99
CA PHE A 279 -20.52 -11.48 13.93
C PHE A 279 -19.27 -12.23 14.43
N ILE A 280 -18.43 -11.59 15.23
CA ILE A 280 -17.20 -12.20 15.75
C ILE A 280 -17.49 -13.29 16.79
N LYS A 281 -18.52 -13.13 17.60
CA LYS A 281 -18.94 -14.13 18.61
C LYS A 281 -19.65 -15.34 17.99
N TRP A 282 -20.29 -15.14 16.85
CA TRP A 282 -21.10 -16.16 16.15
C TRP A 282 -20.20 -17.14 15.40
#